data_d0bfad669f9ea3bdc54d676aeef90bbe
#
_entry.id   d0bfad669f9ea3bdc54d676aeef90bbe
#
_cell.length_a   1.000
_cell.length_b   1.000
_cell.length_c   1.000
_cell.angle_alpha   90.00
_cell.angle_beta   90.00
_cell.angle_gamma   90.00
#
_symmetry.space_group_name_H-M   'P 1'
#
loop_
_entity.id
_entity.type
_entity.pdbx_description
1 polymer ?
#
loop_
_entity_poly.entity_id
_entity_poly.type
_entity_poly.pdbx_seq_one_letter_code
_entity_poly.pdbx_strand_id
1 'polypeptide(L)'
;LGDVYKRQVKVRENYSRRFSIRFPNEELPAGRPLRTTPVYDLMLSKGAQMGEAFGLEQPLWFAPQGVEEVFSWKRSSDFQPVSEEVKTVRERVGLMETSGFAKYVVQGEDAELWLDQMLACKIPKEGRMRLASMLNESGKLIGDFTLTKLEEEDFLMIGSGIAEEYHLRWFSEYLDPELDVHVVPQSSNMLGL
;
A
#
# COMPACT_ATOMS: atom_id res chain seq x y z
N LEU A 1 -10.70 17.94 -12.16
CA LEU A 1 -11.89 17.52 -12.93
C LEU A 1 -11.95 15.98 -13.09
N GLY A 2 -10.81 15.31 -13.39
CA GLY A 2 -10.76 13.85 -13.57
C GLY A 2 -11.30 13.04 -12.37
N ASP A 3 -11.01 13.44 -11.15
CA ASP A 3 -11.46 12.79 -9.93
C ASP A 3 -12.98 12.81 -9.72
N VAL A 4 -13.66 13.88 -10.13
CA VAL A 4 -15.12 14.01 -9.99
C VAL A 4 -15.83 13.00 -10.89
N TYR A 5 -15.38 12.83 -12.13
CA TYR A 5 -15.93 11.86 -13.06
C TYR A 5 -15.70 10.42 -12.60
N LYS A 6 -14.49 10.11 -12.13
CA LYS A 6 -14.17 8.78 -11.58
C LYS A 6 -15.07 8.44 -10.38
N ARG A 7 -15.26 9.38 -9.46
CA ARG A 7 -16.17 9.23 -8.32
C ARG A 7 -17.63 9.00 -8.77
N GLN A 8 -18.11 9.75 -9.78
CA GLN A 8 -19.48 9.60 -10.27
C GLN A 8 -19.73 8.21 -10.88
N VAL A 9 -18.82 7.71 -11.72
CA VAL A 9 -18.98 6.38 -12.33
C VAL A 9 -18.90 5.27 -11.28
N LYS A 10 -18.01 5.39 -10.30
CA LYS A 10 -17.90 4.44 -9.17
C LYS A 10 -19.18 4.45 -8.31
N VAL A 11 -19.75 5.61 -8.02
CA VAL A 11 -21.03 5.73 -7.29
C VAL A 11 -22.18 5.10 -8.06
N ARG A 12 -22.28 5.34 -9.37
CA ARG A 12 -23.32 4.74 -10.22
C ARG A 12 -23.22 3.21 -10.25
N GLU A 13 -22.00 2.67 -10.42
CA GLU A 13 -21.77 1.24 -10.39
C GLU A 13 -22.15 0.63 -9.04
N ASN A 14 -21.70 1.20 -7.94
CA ASN A 14 -22.06 0.75 -6.60
C ASN A 14 -23.56 0.81 -6.35
N TYR A 15 -24.24 1.86 -6.81
CA TYR A 15 -25.69 1.98 -6.66
C TYR A 15 -26.43 0.93 -7.47
N SER A 16 -26.04 0.70 -8.72
CA SER A 16 -26.67 -0.33 -9.58
C SER A 16 -26.50 -1.75 -9.04
N ARG A 17 -25.40 -1.99 -8.30
CA ARG A 17 -25.08 -3.28 -7.69
C ARG A 17 -25.44 -3.38 -6.21
N ARG A 18 -26.19 -2.45 -5.67
CA ARG A 18 -26.51 -2.34 -4.23
C ARG A 18 -27.09 -3.62 -3.63
N PHE A 19 -27.87 -4.36 -4.39
CA PHE A 19 -28.51 -5.61 -3.94
C PHE A 19 -27.90 -6.87 -4.58
N SER A 20 -26.81 -6.74 -5.35
CA SER A 20 -26.13 -7.90 -5.91
C SER A 20 -25.25 -8.57 -4.87
N ILE A 21 -25.20 -9.90 -4.91
CA ILE A 21 -24.26 -10.68 -4.15
C ILE A 21 -23.00 -10.82 -5.02
N ARG A 22 -21.87 -10.36 -4.52
CA ARG A 22 -20.58 -10.47 -5.23
C ARG A 22 -19.95 -11.84 -5.00
N PHE A 23 -19.25 -12.32 -6.01
CA PHE A 23 -18.35 -13.44 -5.83
C PHE A 23 -17.14 -13.02 -4.95
N PRO A 24 -16.49 -13.95 -4.23
CA PRO A 24 -15.22 -13.68 -3.59
C PRO A 24 -14.22 -13.13 -4.61
N ASN A 25 -13.46 -12.11 -4.23
CA ASN A 25 -12.46 -11.42 -5.05
C ASN A 25 -13.01 -10.75 -6.35
N GLU A 26 -14.31 -10.63 -6.50
CA GLU A 26 -14.91 -9.86 -7.61
C GLU A 26 -14.65 -8.37 -7.40
N GLU A 27 -13.88 -7.78 -8.31
CA GLU A 27 -13.58 -6.36 -8.30
C GLU A 27 -14.54 -5.57 -9.18
N LEU A 28 -14.88 -4.35 -8.75
CA LEU A 28 -15.72 -3.43 -9.52
C LEU A 28 -14.83 -2.50 -10.37
N PRO A 29 -14.97 -2.53 -11.71
CA PRO A 29 -14.03 -1.85 -12.60
C PRO A 29 -14.22 -0.34 -12.71
N ALA A 30 -15.38 0.22 -12.34
CA ALA A 30 -15.69 1.62 -12.60
C ALA A 30 -14.76 2.57 -11.81
N GLY A 31 -14.25 3.58 -12.52
CA GLY A 31 -13.41 4.62 -11.94
C GLY A 31 -11.96 4.22 -11.65
N ARG A 32 -11.54 3.04 -12.08
CA ARG A 32 -10.17 2.53 -11.92
C ARG A 32 -9.32 2.80 -13.17
N PRO A 33 -7.96 2.85 -13.06
CA PRO A 33 -7.20 2.93 -11.82
C PRO A 33 -7.29 4.33 -11.16
N LEU A 34 -7.15 4.40 -9.83
CA LEU A 34 -6.97 5.67 -9.11
C LEU A 34 -5.50 5.94 -8.86
N ARG A 35 -4.80 4.99 -8.25
CA ARG A 35 -3.36 5.03 -7.99
C ARG A 35 -2.73 3.73 -8.50
N THR A 36 -1.53 3.82 -9.03
CA THR A 36 -0.78 2.66 -9.55
C THR A 36 0.59 2.59 -8.90
N THR A 37 1.18 1.40 -8.90
CA THR A 37 2.59 1.21 -8.53
C THR A 37 3.50 1.49 -9.74
N PRO A 38 4.82 1.70 -9.54
CA PRO A 38 5.75 1.91 -10.65
C PRO A 38 5.82 0.78 -11.67
N VAL A 39 5.41 -0.43 -11.28
CA VAL A 39 5.45 -1.63 -12.14
C VAL A 39 4.06 -2.08 -12.63
N TYR A 40 3.04 -1.24 -12.48
CA TYR A 40 1.67 -1.56 -12.85
C TYR A 40 1.54 -2.06 -14.29
N ASP A 41 2.07 -1.32 -15.27
CA ASP A 41 1.99 -1.70 -16.68
C ASP A 41 2.78 -2.99 -16.99
N LEU A 42 3.91 -3.18 -16.31
CA LEU A 42 4.68 -4.43 -16.42
C LEU A 42 3.87 -5.61 -15.91
N MET A 43 3.20 -5.47 -14.76
CA MET A 43 2.35 -6.53 -14.21
C MET A 43 1.18 -6.86 -15.14
N LEU A 44 0.51 -5.85 -15.68
CA LEU A 44 -0.54 -6.06 -16.71
C LEU A 44 -0.01 -6.82 -17.91
N SER A 45 1.17 -6.48 -18.41
CA SER A 45 1.81 -7.18 -19.53
C SER A 45 2.14 -8.65 -19.23
N LYS A 46 2.23 -9.02 -17.95
CA LYS A 46 2.44 -10.40 -17.47
C LYS A 46 1.14 -11.14 -17.14
N GLY A 47 -0.01 -10.53 -17.41
CA GLY A 47 -1.31 -11.16 -17.19
C GLY A 47 -1.91 -10.89 -15.81
N ALA A 48 -1.42 -9.90 -15.06
CA ALA A 48 -1.96 -9.57 -13.75
C ALA A 48 -3.44 -9.21 -13.84
N GLN A 49 -4.25 -9.86 -13.03
CA GLN A 49 -5.62 -9.47 -12.73
C GLN A 49 -5.56 -8.58 -11.50
N MET A 50 -5.96 -7.32 -11.69
CA MET A 50 -5.74 -6.28 -10.68
C MET A 50 -6.95 -6.14 -9.76
N GLY A 51 -6.68 -6.03 -8.46
CA GLY A 51 -7.60 -5.56 -7.44
C GLY A 51 -7.26 -4.16 -6.97
N GLU A 52 -8.17 -3.54 -6.24
CA GLU A 52 -7.97 -2.22 -5.65
C GLU A 52 -8.03 -2.31 -4.12
N ALA A 53 -6.98 -1.82 -3.47
CA ALA A 53 -6.95 -1.64 -2.03
C ALA A 53 -6.67 -0.17 -1.70
N PHE A 54 -7.69 0.52 -1.14
CA PHE A 54 -7.59 1.94 -0.75
C PHE A 54 -7.11 2.88 -1.88
N GLY A 55 -7.61 2.61 -3.08
CA GLY A 55 -7.28 3.37 -4.28
C GLY A 55 -6.00 2.94 -5.00
N LEU A 56 -5.20 2.05 -4.42
CA LEU A 56 -3.99 1.53 -5.05
C LEU A 56 -4.27 0.21 -5.74
N GLU A 57 -3.91 0.12 -7.02
CA GLU A 57 -3.98 -1.11 -7.80
C GLU A 57 -2.92 -2.10 -7.35
N GLN A 58 -3.33 -3.34 -7.12
CA GLN A 58 -2.45 -4.44 -6.70
C GLN A 58 -2.79 -5.70 -7.49
N PRO A 59 -1.80 -6.55 -7.87
CA PRO A 59 -2.08 -7.81 -8.52
C PRO A 59 -2.71 -8.78 -7.53
N LEU A 60 -3.87 -9.33 -7.89
CA LEU A 60 -4.50 -10.41 -7.13
C LEU A 60 -3.94 -11.77 -7.52
N TRP A 61 -3.75 -11.98 -8.82
CA TRP A 61 -3.17 -13.19 -9.40
C TRP A 61 -2.72 -12.92 -10.83
N PHE A 62 -1.97 -13.84 -11.44
CA PHE A 62 -1.50 -13.73 -12.81
C PHE A 62 -2.16 -14.79 -13.68
N ALA A 63 -2.97 -14.35 -14.64
CA ALA A 63 -3.64 -15.23 -15.59
C ALA A 63 -2.65 -15.75 -16.64
N PRO A 64 -2.52 -17.07 -16.83
CA PRO A 64 -1.82 -17.64 -17.98
C PRO A 64 -2.44 -17.16 -19.29
N GLN A 65 -1.65 -17.15 -20.38
CA GLN A 65 -2.13 -16.72 -21.68
C GLN A 65 -3.37 -17.53 -22.12
N GLY A 66 -4.42 -16.81 -22.50
CA GLY A 66 -5.68 -17.40 -22.94
C GLY A 66 -6.63 -17.85 -21.81
N VAL A 67 -6.27 -17.61 -20.56
CA VAL A 67 -7.16 -17.86 -19.42
C VAL A 67 -7.92 -16.57 -19.10
N GLU A 68 -9.25 -16.64 -19.20
CA GLU A 68 -10.13 -15.53 -18.81
C GLU A 68 -10.48 -15.63 -17.33
N GLU A 69 -10.74 -14.47 -16.70
CA GLU A 69 -11.22 -14.43 -15.32
C GLU A 69 -12.66 -14.92 -15.22
N VAL A 70 -12.87 -15.98 -14.45
CA VAL A 70 -14.19 -16.56 -14.19
C VAL A 70 -14.37 -16.73 -12.69
N PHE A 71 -15.36 -16.05 -12.16
CA PHE A 71 -15.73 -16.13 -10.74
C PHE A 71 -16.64 -17.33 -10.45
N SER A 72 -16.48 -17.92 -9.27
CA SER A 72 -17.27 -19.06 -8.82
C SER A 72 -17.43 -19.06 -7.31
N TRP A 73 -18.59 -19.57 -6.83
CA TRP A 73 -18.82 -19.85 -5.41
C TRP A 73 -18.03 -21.04 -4.87
N LYS A 74 -17.33 -21.76 -5.75
CA LYS A 74 -16.44 -22.86 -5.37
C LYS A 74 -14.99 -22.44 -5.59
N ARG A 75 -14.45 -22.75 -6.78
CA ARG A 75 -13.09 -22.38 -7.19
C ARG A 75 -13.18 -21.57 -8.45
N SER A 76 -12.68 -20.35 -8.40
CA SER A 76 -12.56 -19.46 -9.54
C SER A 76 -11.33 -19.81 -10.39
N SER A 77 -11.17 -19.17 -11.53
CA SER A 77 -10.10 -19.45 -12.49
C SER A 77 -8.68 -19.19 -11.93
N ASP A 78 -8.56 -18.36 -10.89
CA ASP A 78 -7.31 -18.08 -10.16
C ASP A 78 -6.77 -19.28 -9.37
N PHE A 79 -7.63 -20.23 -8.99
CA PHE A 79 -7.25 -21.30 -8.06
C PHE A 79 -6.05 -22.13 -8.53
N GLN A 80 -6.04 -22.54 -9.80
CA GLN A 80 -4.96 -23.39 -10.31
C GLN A 80 -3.64 -22.60 -10.48
N PRO A 81 -3.61 -21.41 -11.11
CA PRO A 81 -2.40 -20.59 -11.18
C PRO A 81 -1.81 -20.27 -9.80
N VAL A 82 -2.63 -19.81 -8.85
CA VAL A 82 -2.17 -19.50 -7.49
C VAL A 82 -1.64 -20.76 -6.77
N SER A 83 -2.28 -21.92 -6.98
CA SER A 83 -1.77 -23.18 -6.42
C SER A 83 -0.38 -23.55 -6.95
N GLU A 84 -0.11 -23.27 -8.21
CA GLU A 84 1.21 -23.51 -8.86
C GLU A 84 2.25 -22.50 -8.36
N GLU A 85 1.89 -21.23 -8.19
CA GLU A 85 2.75 -20.22 -7.59
C GLU A 85 3.16 -20.61 -6.16
N VAL A 86 2.21 -21.04 -5.33
CA VAL A 86 2.48 -21.48 -3.94
C VAL A 86 3.45 -22.67 -3.91
N LYS A 87 3.31 -23.64 -4.83
CA LYS A 87 4.24 -24.76 -4.94
C LYS A 87 5.62 -24.27 -5.37
N THR A 88 5.66 -23.38 -6.36
CA THR A 88 6.92 -22.82 -6.87
C THR A 88 7.70 -22.08 -5.78
N VAL A 89 7.04 -21.27 -4.98
CA VAL A 89 7.67 -20.57 -3.84
C VAL A 89 8.21 -21.54 -2.80
N ARG A 90 7.53 -22.67 -2.56
CA ARG A 90 7.99 -23.70 -1.60
C ARG A 90 9.16 -24.54 -2.09
N GLU A 91 9.22 -24.83 -3.39
CA GLU A 91 10.17 -25.77 -3.98
C GLU A 91 11.32 -25.08 -4.70
N ARG A 92 11.17 -23.81 -5.04
CA ARG A 92 12.10 -23.03 -5.86
C ARG A 92 12.25 -21.61 -5.29
N VAL A 93 12.03 -20.59 -6.13
CA VAL A 93 12.11 -19.17 -5.77
C VAL A 93 10.93 -18.42 -6.37
N GLY A 94 10.42 -17.44 -5.63
CA GLY A 94 9.40 -16.51 -6.09
C GLY A 94 9.83 -15.05 -5.87
N LEU A 95 9.33 -14.18 -6.73
CA LEU A 95 9.43 -12.74 -6.58
C LEU A 95 8.02 -12.19 -6.33
N MET A 96 7.86 -11.43 -5.26
CA MET A 96 6.57 -10.86 -4.88
C MET A 96 6.65 -9.33 -4.83
N GLU A 97 5.71 -8.68 -5.47
CA GLU A 97 5.55 -7.23 -5.40
C GLU A 97 4.90 -6.86 -4.06
N THR A 98 5.52 -5.94 -3.31
CA THR A 98 5.09 -5.52 -1.98
C THR A 98 4.87 -4.01 -1.87
N SER A 99 4.64 -3.32 -2.99
CA SER A 99 4.44 -1.87 -3.03
C SER A 99 3.16 -1.39 -2.33
N GLY A 100 2.29 -2.31 -1.91
CA GLY A 100 1.06 -1.99 -1.18
C GLY A 100 1.26 -1.40 0.22
N PHE A 101 2.46 -1.43 0.76
CA PHE A 101 2.78 -0.74 2.01
C PHE A 101 2.89 0.77 1.79
N ALA A 102 2.43 1.55 2.77
CA ALA A 102 2.67 2.99 2.81
C ALA A 102 4.15 3.27 3.05
N LYS A 103 4.72 4.21 2.30
CA LYS A 103 6.11 4.63 2.39
C LYS A 103 6.16 6.14 2.55
N TYR A 104 6.91 6.56 3.56
CA TYR A 104 7.13 7.98 3.86
C TYR A 104 8.62 8.23 3.93
N VAL A 105 9.09 9.22 3.19
CA VAL A 105 10.42 9.78 3.41
C VAL A 105 10.27 10.95 4.37
N VAL A 106 11.02 10.93 5.46
CA VAL A 106 11.05 11.99 6.47
C VAL A 106 12.43 12.61 6.42
N GLN A 107 12.49 13.92 6.18
CA GLN A 107 13.73 14.66 5.92
C GLN A 107 13.73 15.99 6.69
N GLY A 108 14.92 16.53 6.97
CA GLY A 108 15.15 17.82 7.58
C GLY A 108 16.04 17.75 8.81
N GLU A 109 16.62 18.91 9.19
CA GLU A 109 17.54 19.01 10.33
C GLU A 109 16.90 18.53 11.65
N ASP A 110 15.59 18.68 11.82
CA ASP A 110 14.84 18.27 13.00
C ASP A 110 14.12 16.91 12.84
N ALA A 111 14.35 16.18 11.75
CA ALA A 111 13.64 14.92 11.46
C ALA A 111 13.84 13.86 12.56
N GLU A 112 15.07 13.69 13.06
CA GLU A 112 15.35 12.75 14.14
C GLU A 112 14.66 13.14 15.45
N LEU A 113 14.68 14.42 15.79
CA LEU A 113 14.01 14.95 16.98
C LEU A 113 12.50 14.72 16.92
N TRP A 114 11.87 15.02 15.80
CA TRP A 114 10.44 14.82 15.61
C TRP A 114 10.06 13.34 15.65
N LEU A 115 10.85 12.49 15.00
CA LEU A 115 10.62 11.02 15.02
C LEU A 115 10.77 10.44 16.43
N ASP A 116 11.73 10.92 17.23
CA ASP A 116 11.89 10.49 18.62
C ASP A 116 10.70 10.89 19.52
N GLN A 117 10.05 12.01 19.22
CA GLN A 117 8.83 12.44 19.90
C GLN A 117 7.60 11.64 19.46
N MET A 118 7.51 11.29 18.15
CA MET A 118 6.35 10.64 17.57
C MET A 118 6.33 9.12 17.79
N LEU A 119 7.49 8.47 17.93
CA LEU A 119 7.63 7.03 17.93
C LEU A 119 8.08 6.50 19.30
N ALA A 120 7.44 5.45 19.76
CA ALA A 120 7.77 4.78 21.02
C ALA A 120 8.94 3.79 20.83
N CYS A 121 10.04 4.25 20.24
CA CYS A 121 11.25 3.45 20.07
C CYS A 121 12.48 4.37 20.06
N LYS A 122 13.67 3.79 20.25
CA LYS A 122 14.92 4.52 20.00
C LYS A 122 15.15 4.63 18.50
N ILE A 123 15.54 5.81 18.02
CA ILE A 123 15.88 6.00 16.61
C ILE A 123 17.03 5.10 16.21
N PRO A 124 16.96 4.41 15.07
CA PRO A 124 18.03 3.53 14.61
C PRO A 124 19.26 4.33 14.20
N LYS A 125 20.44 3.68 14.24
CA LYS A 125 21.66 4.24 13.67
C LYS A 125 21.58 4.20 12.14
N GLU A 126 22.36 5.04 11.48
CA GLU A 126 22.51 5.06 10.03
C GLU A 126 22.73 3.66 9.43
N GLY A 127 22.06 3.36 8.32
CA GLY A 127 22.05 2.06 7.67
C GLY A 127 21.35 0.94 8.47
N ARG A 128 20.64 1.27 9.54
CA ARG A 128 19.88 0.31 10.37
C ARG A 128 18.40 0.60 10.34
N MET A 129 17.63 -0.47 10.55
CA MET A 129 16.17 -0.38 10.68
C MET A 129 15.69 -0.87 12.06
N ARG A 130 14.50 -0.43 12.43
CA ARG A 130 13.83 -0.84 13.65
C ARG A 130 12.32 -0.84 13.47
N LEU A 131 11.63 -1.74 14.16
CA LEU A 131 10.19 -1.62 14.36
C LEU A 131 9.90 -0.46 15.29
N ALA A 132 8.97 0.40 14.89
CA ALA A 132 8.64 1.65 15.54
C ALA A 132 7.13 1.78 15.69
N SER A 133 6.65 1.74 16.92
CA SER A 133 5.23 1.96 17.23
C SER A 133 4.95 3.42 17.42
N MET A 134 3.87 3.93 16.86
CA MET A 134 3.32 5.26 17.11
C MET A 134 2.12 5.13 18.03
N LEU A 135 2.13 5.88 19.11
CA LEU A 135 1.09 5.83 20.15
C LEU A 135 0.38 7.18 20.27
N ASN A 136 -0.88 7.14 20.68
CA ASN A 136 -1.57 8.36 21.09
C ASN A 136 -1.25 8.70 22.57
N GLU A 137 -1.77 9.84 23.03
CA GLU A 137 -1.57 10.35 24.41
C GLU A 137 -2.06 9.37 25.49
N SER A 138 -2.99 8.49 25.16
CA SER A 138 -3.48 7.44 26.07
C SER A 138 -2.67 6.13 25.97
N GLY A 139 -1.56 6.12 25.25
CA GLY A 139 -0.69 4.96 25.06
C GLY A 139 -1.27 3.87 24.15
N LYS A 140 -2.28 4.21 23.32
CA LYS A 140 -2.86 3.25 22.37
C LYS A 140 -2.15 3.34 21.02
N LEU A 141 -1.99 2.20 20.38
CA LEU A 141 -1.36 2.09 19.07
C LEU A 141 -2.15 2.84 18.01
N ILE A 142 -1.48 3.75 17.31
CA ILE A 142 -1.97 4.51 16.15
C ILE A 142 -1.43 3.92 14.85
N GLY A 143 -0.17 3.49 14.87
CA GLY A 143 0.50 2.86 13.74
C GLY A 143 1.74 2.11 14.18
N ASP A 144 2.14 1.16 13.35
CA ASP A 144 3.39 0.45 13.48
C ASP A 144 4.17 0.56 12.15
N PHE A 145 5.44 0.82 12.28
CA PHE A 145 6.29 1.11 11.13
C PHE A 145 7.60 0.35 11.21
N THR A 146 8.20 0.15 10.05
CA THR A 146 9.63 -0.11 9.93
C THR A 146 10.31 1.23 9.66
N LEU A 147 11.10 1.72 10.63
CA LEU A 147 11.88 2.94 10.52
C LEU A 147 13.31 2.60 10.15
N THR A 148 13.81 3.15 9.05
CA THR A 148 15.20 3.02 8.59
C THR A 148 15.82 4.41 8.56
N LYS A 149 16.97 4.59 9.20
CA LYS A 149 17.79 5.78 9.02
C LYS A 149 18.70 5.55 7.80
N LEU A 150 18.49 6.34 6.74
CA LEU A 150 19.25 6.23 5.49
C LEU A 150 20.57 7.01 5.60
N GLU A 151 20.46 8.28 5.95
CA GLU A 151 21.55 9.24 6.16
C GLU A 151 21.26 10.07 7.42
N GLU A 152 22.07 11.07 7.71
CA GLU A 152 21.98 11.84 8.96
C GLU A 152 20.58 12.47 9.17
N GLU A 153 20.01 13.04 8.10
CA GLU A 153 18.73 13.76 8.13
C GLU A 153 17.62 13.05 7.34
N ASP A 154 17.89 11.85 6.81
CA ASP A 154 16.99 11.12 5.94
C ASP A 154 16.52 9.79 6.55
N PHE A 155 15.22 9.64 6.63
CA PHE A 155 14.58 8.44 7.14
C PHE A 155 13.55 7.88 6.15
N LEU A 156 13.51 6.56 6.04
CA LEU A 156 12.43 5.84 5.37
C LEU A 156 11.55 5.15 6.41
N MET A 157 10.28 5.47 6.40
CA MET A 157 9.28 4.87 7.26
C MET A 157 8.28 4.09 6.40
N ILE A 158 8.11 2.78 6.69
CA ILE A 158 7.19 1.90 5.96
C ILE A 158 6.13 1.42 6.93
N GLY A 159 4.87 1.57 6.57
CA GLY A 159 3.72 1.20 7.40
C GLY A 159 2.58 0.59 6.61
N SER A 160 1.42 0.45 7.25
CA SER A 160 0.23 -0.11 6.62
C SER A 160 -0.32 0.81 5.52
N GLY A 161 -0.43 0.32 4.28
CA GLY A 161 -0.96 1.07 3.14
C GLY A 161 -2.43 1.49 3.32
N ILE A 162 -3.21 0.71 4.05
CA ILE A 162 -4.60 1.00 4.40
C ILE A 162 -4.73 2.27 5.27
N ALA A 163 -3.71 2.54 6.08
CA ALA A 163 -3.70 3.64 7.03
C ALA A 163 -2.91 4.87 6.54
N GLU A 164 -2.45 4.89 5.28
CA GLU A 164 -1.60 5.95 4.75
C GLU A 164 -2.18 7.35 4.97
N GLU A 165 -3.41 7.58 4.54
CA GLU A 165 -4.09 8.87 4.69
C GLU A 165 -4.37 9.24 6.16
N TYR A 166 -4.62 8.23 6.99
CA TYR A 166 -4.79 8.42 8.42
C TYR A 166 -3.47 8.85 9.09
N HIS A 167 -2.37 8.19 8.75
CA HIS A 167 -1.05 8.54 9.26
C HIS A 167 -0.61 9.92 8.79
N LEU A 168 -0.81 10.28 7.51
CA LEU A 168 -0.45 11.60 6.99
C LEU A 168 -1.19 12.73 7.71
N ARG A 169 -2.48 12.54 8.01
CA ARG A 169 -3.23 13.52 8.83
C ARG A 169 -2.67 13.62 10.24
N TRP A 170 -2.35 12.49 10.87
CA TRP A 170 -1.74 12.44 12.19
C TRP A 170 -0.39 13.17 12.20
N PHE A 171 0.47 12.90 11.24
CA PHE A 171 1.75 13.59 11.10
C PHE A 171 1.57 15.10 10.96
N SER A 172 0.66 15.53 10.09
CA SER A 172 0.37 16.95 9.87
C SER A 172 -0.19 17.65 11.11
N GLU A 173 -0.94 16.96 11.97
CA GLU A 173 -1.52 17.51 13.18
C GLU A 173 -0.48 17.66 14.31
N TYR A 174 0.47 16.74 14.38
CA TYR A 174 1.49 16.72 15.43
C TYR A 174 2.87 17.21 14.97
N LEU A 175 2.97 17.74 13.75
CA LEU A 175 4.18 18.40 13.27
C LEU A 175 4.16 19.86 13.73
N ASP A 176 5.14 20.23 14.56
CA ASP A 176 5.37 21.62 14.95
C ASP A 176 5.87 22.39 13.71
N PRO A 177 5.19 23.48 13.30
CA PRO A 177 5.59 24.28 12.14
C PRO A 177 6.93 25.01 12.31
N GLU A 178 7.48 25.08 13.52
CA GLU A 178 8.80 25.66 13.80
C GLU A 178 9.94 24.68 13.50
N LEU A 179 9.66 23.36 13.35
CA LEU A 179 10.66 22.33 13.04
C LEU A 179 10.89 22.24 11.54
N ASP A 180 12.16 22.09 11.16
CA ASP A 180 12.55 21.74 9.77
C ASP A 180 12.37 20.23 9.54
N VAL A 181 11.12 19.84 9.25
CA VAL A 181 10.75 18.45 8.96
C VAL A 181 9.80 18.38 7.78
N HIS A 182 10.14 17.53 6.82
CA HIS A 182 9.32 17.25 5.64
C HIS A 182 8.92 15.78 5.60
N VAL A 183 7.63 15.48 5.61
CA VAL A 183 7.11 14.12 5.45
C VAL A 183 6.53 13.98 4.04
N VAL A 184 7.19 13.20 3.20
CA VAL A 184 6.84 13.03 1.78
C VAL A 184 6.33 11.62 1.53
N PRO A 185 5.03 11.44 1.13
CA PRO A 185 4.51 10.14 0.78
C PRO A 185 5.13 9.64 -0.54
N GLN A 186 5.60 8.40 -0.54
CA GLN A 186 6.29 7.76 -1.68
C GLN A 186 5.64 6.45 -2.12
N SER A 187 4.46 6.12 -1.63
CA SER A 187 3.83 4.82 -1.88
C SER A 187 3.57 4.52 -3.36
N SER A 188 3.32 5.54 -4.18
CA SER A 188 3.13 5.39 -5.63
C SER A 188 4.43 5.49 -6.44
N ASN A 189 5.55 5.88 -5.82
CA ASN A 189 6.82 6.15 -6.49
C ASN A 189 7.92 5.14 -6.15
N MET A 190 7.74 4.36 -5.08
CA MET A 190 8.72 3.37 -4.62
C MET A 190 8.18 1.97 -4.79
N LEU A 191 8.94 1.14 -5.50
CA LEU A 191 8.69 -0.30 -5.63
C LEU A 191 9.15 -1.02 -4.36
N GLY A 192 8.35 -1.98 -3.88
CA GLY A 192 8.74 -2.98 -2.89
C GLY A 192 8.78 -4.37 -3.56
N LEU A 193 9.86 -5.12 -3.33
CA LEU A 193 10.04 -6.49 -3.80
C LEU A 193 10.45 -7.40 -2.64
#